data_f69b482837dc26b70d1e3d90a87fda6e
#
_entry.id   f69b482837dc26b70d1e3d90a87fda6e
#
_cell.length_a   1.000
_cell.length_b   1.000
_cell.length_c   1.000
_cell.angle_alpha   90.00
_cell.angle_beta   90.00
_cell.angle_gamma   90.00
#
_symmetry.space_group_name_H-M   'P 1'
#
loop_
_entity.id
_entity.type
_entity.pdbx_description
1 polymer ?
#
loop_
_entity_poly.entity_id
_entity_poly.type
_entity_poly.pdbx_seq_one_letter_code
_entity_poly.pdbx_strand_id
1 'polypeptide(L)'
;KSPKIRPGSPTTGDSLICECEMVSDSMVDRIVDTLKAEGAAPDLEEIGNRSRIGKGPCQGTFCSFRLAAYLYGKGELSDDQGIFQVRKFVNERWKGFQPLVRDKELMRVELQESFLCGLFSMEQSNELMKGYDDET
;
A
#
# COMPACT_ATOMS: atom_id res chain seq x y z
N LYS A 1 -16.50 12.30 -2.83
CA LYS A 1 -15.99 11.08 -2.13
C LYS A 1 -16.60 9.89 -2.83
N SER A 2 -15.78 9.16 -3.57
CA SER A 2 -16.22 7.88 -4.17
C SER A 2 -16.65 6.90 -3.08
N PRO A 3 -17.75 6.16 -3.27
CA PRO A 3 -18.21 5.18 -2.28
C PRO A 3 -17.14 4.10 -2.13
N LYS A 4 -16.81 3.76 -0.88
CA LYS A 4 -15.90 2.64 -0.60
C LYS A 4 -16.53 1.34 -1.11
N ILE A 5 -15.81 0.64 -1.96
CA ILE A 5 -16.21 -0.69 -2.40
C ILE A 5 -16.11 -1.59 -1.15
N ARG A 6 -17.26 -2.08 -0.67
CA ARG A 6 -17.26 -3.05 0.42
C ARG A 6 -16.67 -4.36 -0.09
N PRO A 7 -15.78 -4.99 0.68
CA PRO A 7 -15.30 -6.33 0.36
C PRO A 7 -16.49 -7.27 0.22
N GLY A 8 -16.67 -7.85 -0.98
CA GLY A 8 -17.44 -9.10 -1.09
C GLY A 8 -16.62 -10.21 -0.44
N SER A 9 -17.25 -11.29 -0.03
CA SER A 9 -16.50 -12.47 0.36
C SER A 9 -15.65 -12.94 -0.82
N PRO A 10 -14.37 -13.32 -0.61
CA PRO A 10 -13.54 -13.87 -1.67
C PRO A 10 -14.24 -15.07 -2.31
N THR A 11 -14.19 -15.16 -3.62
CA THR A 11 -14.73 -16.30 -4.36
C THR A 11 -13.72 -17.43 -4.42
N THR A 12 -14.17 -18.63 -4.72
CA THR A 12 -13.29 -19.79 -4.88
C THR A 12 -12.29 -19.52 -6.02
N GLY A 13 -11.00 -19.51 -5.71
CA GLY A 13 -9.91 -19.22 -6.66
C GLY A 13 -9.28 -17.84 -6.54
N ASP A 14 -9.88 -16.92 -5.77
CA ASP A 14 -9.27 -15.61 -5.50
C ASP A 14 -8.06 -15.74 -4.56
N SER A 15 -6.99 -15.02 -4.86
CA SER A 15 -5.84 -14.88 -3.98
C SER A 15 -6.00 -13.67 -3.06
N LEU A 16 -5.68 -13.82 -1.78
CA LEU A 16 -5.76 -12.71 -0.84
C LEU A 16 -4.53 -11.82 -0.95
N ILE A 17 -4.74 -10.56 -1.27
CA ILE A 17 -3.73 -9.50 -1.18
C ILE A 17 -3.58 -9.03 0.27
N CYS A 18 -4.69 -8.83 0.96
CA CYS A 18 -4.70 -8.45 2.38
C CYS A 18 -5.52 -9.46 3.18
N GLU A 19 -4.83 -10.24 4.02
CA GLU A 19 -5.47 -11.26 4.86
C GLU A 19 -6.22 -10.65 6.05
N CYS A 20 -5.69 -9.56 6.65
CA CYS A 20 -6.32 -8.90 7.80
C CYS A 20 -7.72 -8.35 7.48
N GLU A 21 -7.89 -7.85 6.26
CA GLU A 21 -9.11 -7.19 5.81
C GLU A 21 -9.82 -7.98 4.68
N MET A 22 -9.36 -9.19 4.42
CA MET A 22 -9.95 -10.12 3.45
C MET A 22 -10.13 -9.51 2.05
N VAL A 23 -9.12 -8.74 1.59
CA VAL A 23 -9.15 -8.13 0.26
C VAL A 23 -8.46 -9.04 -0.75
N SER A 24 -9.22 -9.47 -1.76
CA SER A 24 -8.75 -10.34 -2.82
C SER A 24 -8.21 -9.57 -4.04
N ASP A 25 -7.50 -10.28 -4.90
CA ASP A 25 -7.02 -9.80 -6.20
C ASP A 25 -8.17 -9.32 -7.10
N SER A 26 -9.28 -10.06 -7.16
CA SER A 26 -10.47 -9.68 -7.93
C SER A 26 -11.10 -8.37 -7.46
N MET A 27 -10.97 -8.05 -6.17
CA MET A 27 -11.42 -6.77 -5.62
C MET A 27 -10.47 -5.64 -6.03
N VAL A 28 -9.16 -5.90 -6.03
CA VAL A 28 -8.16 -4.94 -6.50
C VAL A 28 -8.39 -4.64 -7.97
N ASP A 29 -8.62 -5.66 -8.82
CA ASP A 29 -8.91 -5.47 -10.24
C ASP A 29 -10.11 -4.52 -10.46
N ARG A 30 -11.21 -4.73 -9.75
CA ARG A 30 -12.38 -3.83 -9.85
C ARG A 30 -12.07 -2.39 -9.46
N ILE A 31 -11.20 -2.20 -8.47
CA ILE A 31 -10.77 -0.84 -8.06
C ILE A 31 -9.90 -0.23 -9.15
N VAL A 32 -8.95 -0.99 -9.70
CA VAL A 32 -8.08 -0.55 -10.80
C VAL A 32 -8.92 -0.14 -12.01
N ASP A 33 -9.88 -0.96 -12.41
CA ASP A 33 -10.78 -0.65 -13.54
C ASP A 33 -11.60 0.63 -13.28
N THR A 34 -12.07 0.81 -12.05
CA THR A 34 -12.80 2.01 -11.67
C THR A 34 -11.91 3.25 -11.73
N LEU A 35 -10.67 3.16 -11.21
CA LEU A 35 -9.70 4.27 -11.24
C LEU A 35 -9.38 4.66 -12.68
N LYS A 36 -9.13 3.69 -13.56
CA LYS A 36 -8.89 3.94 -14.99
C LYS A 36 -10.09 4.60 -15.68
N ALA A 37 -11.29 4.17 -15.36
CA ALA A 37 -12.51 4.78 -15.90
C ALA A 37 -12.69 6.23 -15.44
N GLU A 38 -12.19 6.58 -14.26
CA GLU A 38 -12.16 7.95 -13.72
C GLU A 38 -10.95 8.77 -14.23
N GLY A 39 -10.03 8.15 -15.00
CA GLY A 39 -8.81 8.80 -15.48
C GLY A 39 -7.72 8.95 -14.41
N ALA A 40 -7.83 8.22 -13.30
CA ALA A 40 -6.86 8.22 -12.20
C ALA A 40 -5.86 7.07 -12.34
N ALA A 41 -4.61 7.31 -11.95
CA ALA A 41 -3.60 6.26 -11.90
C ALA A 41 -3.89 5.26 -10.76
N PRO A 42 -3.73 3.95 -10.99
CA PRO A 42 -3.93 2.93 -9.98
C PRO A 42 -2.73 2.82 -9.03
N ASP A 43 -2.51 3.82 -8.17
CA ASP A 43 -1.46 3.78 -7.17
C ASP A 43 -1.88 3.04 -5.89
N LEU A 44 -0.90 2.65 -5.06
CA LEU A 44 -1.14 1.89 -3.84
C LEU A 44 -1.99 2.66 -2.83
N GLU A 45 -1.80 3.96 -2.74
CA GLU A 45 -2.50 4.82 -1.79
C GLU A 45 -3.99 4.91 -2.16
N GLU A 46 -4.29 5.18 -3.43
CA GLU A 46 -5.66 5.30 -3.91
C GLU A 46 -6.41 3.96 -3.80
N ILE A 47 -5.74 2.84 -4.14
CA ILE A 47 -6.30 1.50 -3.94
C ILE A 47 -6.54 1.24 -2.44
N GLY A 48 -5.59 1.60 -1.57
CA GLY A 48 -5.75 1.50 -0.12
C GLY A 48 -6.90 2.35 0.43
N ASN A 49 -7.13 3.53 -0.17
CA ASN A 49 -8.23 4.42 0.22
C ASN A 49 -9.60 3.88 -0.20
N ARG A 50 -9.68 3.21 -1.34
CA ARG A 50 -10.93 2.61 -1.86
C ARG A 50 -11.21 1.22 -1.31
N SER A 51 -10.20 0.53 -0.83
CA SER A 51 -10.29 -0.75 -0.14
C SER A 51 -10.04 -0.58 1.37
N ARG A 52 -9.76 -1.68 2.04
CA ARG A 52 -9.28 -1.66 3.42
C ARG A 52 -7.82 -2.13 3.55
N ILE A 53 -7.10 -2.23 2.42
CA ILE A 53 -5.68 -2.59 2.42
C ILE A 53 -4.89 -1.60 3.29
N GLY A 54 -4.03 -2.12 4.15
CA GLY A 54 -3.21 -1.33 5.06
C GLY A 54 -3.91 -0.81 6.31
N LYS A 55 -5.18 -1.15 6.55
CA LYS A 55 -5.98 -0.69 7.71
C LYS A 55 -6.13 -1.73 8.81
N GLY A 56 -5.66 -2.94 8.58
CA GLY A 56 -5.65 -4.01 9.57
C GLY A 56 -4.48 -3.89 10.55
N PRO A 57 -4.33 -4.84 11.48
CA PRO A 57 -3.32 -4.79 12.55
C PRO A 57 -1.88 -4.64 12.08
N CYS A 58 -1.54 -5.15 10.88
CA CYS A 58 -0.18 -5.04 10.33
C CYS A 58 0.12 -3.68 9.67
N GLN A 59 -0.84 -2.77 9.60
CA GLN A 59 -0.70 -1.42 9.02
C GLN A 59 0.02 -1.38 7.67
N GLY A 60 -0.23 -2.36 6.82
CA GLY A 60 0.34 -2.40 5.47
C GLY A 60 1.66 -3.15 5.33
N THR A 61 2.26 -3.63 6.39
CA THR A 61 3.58 -4.27 6.37
C THR A 61 3.71 -5.40 5.35
N PHE A 62 2.68 -6.23 5.20
CA PHE A 62 2.71 -7.35 4.25
C PHE A 62 1.95 -7.04 2.95
N CYS A 63 0.76 -6.46 3.09
CA CYS A 63 -0.12 -6.27 1.95
C CYS A 63 0.37 -5.18 0.99
N SER A 64 1.19 -4.21 1.42
CA SER A 64 1.79 -3.22 0.52
C SER A 64 2.69 -3.86 -0.54
N PHE A 65 3.55 -4.81 -0.13
CA PHE A 65 4.43 -5.53 -1.05
C PHE A 65 3.66 -6.48 -1.96
N ARG A 66 2.66 -7.20 -1.41
CA ARG A 66 1.81 -8.07 -2.23
C ARG A 66 1.03 -7.28 -3.28
N LEU A 67 0.49 -6.12 -2.88
CA LEU A 67 -0.22 -5.24 -3.79
C LEU A 67 0.70 -4.69 -4.88
N ALA A 68 1.89 -4.22 -4.51
CA ALA A 68 2.88 -3.74 -5.48
C ALA A 68 3.29 -4.84 -6.46
N ALA A 69 3.60 -6.04 -5.97
CA ALA A 69 3.95 -7.18 -6.82
C ALA A 69 2.79 -7.58 -7.74
N TYR A 70 1.57 -7.54 -7.26
CA TYR A 70 0.38 -7.82 -8.06
C TYR A 70 0.19 -6.80 -9.19
N LEU A 71 0.25 -5.51 -8.87
CA LEU A 71 0.12 -4.44 -9.86
C LEU A 71 1.26 -4.46 -10.88
N TYR A 72 2.49 -4.75 -10.44
CA TYR A 72 3.63 -4.94 -11.32
C TYR A 72 3.39 -6.10 -12.29
N GLY A 73 2.94 -7.24 -11.81
CA GLY A 73 2.59 -8.40 -12.64
C GLY A 73 1.47 -8.14 -13.65
N LYS A 74 0.62 -7.15 -13.39
CA LYS A 74 -0.45 -6.69 -14.29
C LYS A 74 0.03 -5.59 -15.26
N GLY A 75 1.27 -5.09 -15.12
CA GLY A 75 1.79 -3.98 -15.91
C GLY A 75 1.22 -2.61 -15.51
N GLU A 76 0.64 -2.50 -14.32
CA GLU A 76 0.07 -1.26 -13.78
C GLU A 76 1.11 -0.41 -13.01
N LEU A 77 2.25 -1.01 -12.67
CA LEU A 77 3.39 -0.36 -12.04
C LEU A 77 4.65 -0.65 -12.84
N SER A 78 5.48 0.36 -13.03
CA SER A 78 6.84 0.19 -13.57
C SER A 78 7.84 -0.16 -12.46
N ASP A 79 9.03 -0.65 -12.86
CA ASP A 79 10.12 -1.02 -11.95
C ASP A 79 10.49 0.13 -11.00
N ASP A 80 10.60 1.35 -11.53
CA ASP A 80 11.01 2.53 -10.78
C ASP A 80 9.94 2.99 -9.76
N GLN A 81 8.68 2.74 -10.05
CA GLN A 81 7.56 3.16 -9.21
C GLN A 81 7.29 2.23 -8.04
N GLY A 82 7.60 0.94 -8.17
CA GLY A 82 7.18 -0.09 -7.22
C GLY A 82 7.65 0.18 -5.78
N ILE A 83 8.95 0.33 -5.57
CA ILE A 83 9.52 0.57 -4.23
C ILE A 83 9.12 1.95 -3.70
N PHE A 84 9.08 2.97 -4.57
CA PHE A 84 8.66 4.31 -4.19
C PHE A 84 7.21 4.32 -3.65
N GLN A 85 6.29 3.69 -4.36
CA GLN A 85 4.88 3.62 -3.94
C GLN A 85 4.70 2.80 -2.66
N VAL A 86 5.42 1.69 -2.50
CA VAL A 86 5.41 0.92 -1.25
C VAL A 86 5.87 1.78 -0.09
N ARG A 87 6.98 2.49 -0.25
CA ARG A 87 7.52 3.37 0.77
C ARG A 87 6.53 4.49 1.13
N LYS A 88 6.00 5.19 0.14
CA LYS A 88 4.97 6.23 0.34
C LYS A 88 3.79 5.67 1.12
N PHE A 89 3.25 4.54 0.69
CA PHE A 89 2.11 3.89 1.33
C PHE A 89 2.38 3.52 2.80
N VAL A 90 3.52 2.89 3.09
CA VAL A 90 3.89 2.48 4.45
C VAL A 90 4.16 3.69 5.33
N ASN A 91 4.88 4.70 4.83
CA ASN A 91 5.15 5.94 5.58
C ASN A 91 3.86 6.66 5.98
N GLU A 92 2.89 6.77 5.08
CA GLU A 92 1.60 7.39 5.42
C GLU A 92 0.83 6.60 6.49
N ARG A 93 0.94 5.28 6.50
CA ARG A 93 0.37 4.45 7.57
C ARG A 93 1.09 4.70 8.91
N TRP A 94 2.41 4.73 8.91
CA TRP A 94 3.21 4.95 10.12
C TRP A 94 3.00 6.34 10.70
N LYS A 95 2.97 7.39 9.88
CA LYS A 95 2.64 8.75 10.34
C LYS A 95 1.29 8.82 11.08
N GLY A 96 0.30 8.08 10.61
CA GLY A 96 -1.01 8.00 11.27
C GLY A 96 -1.01 7.18 12.55
N PHE A 97 -0.09 6.23 12.68
CA PHE A 97 -0.02 5.30 13.80
C PHE A 97 0.90 5.76 14.93
N GLN A 98 2.05 6.35 14.61
CA GLN A 98 3.04 6.82 15.59
C GLN A 98 2.46 7.67 16.74
N PRO A 99 1.55 8.64 16.50
CA PRO A 99 0.97 9.42 17.58
C PRO A 99 0.11 8.62 18.57
N LEU A 100 -0.34 7.43 18.18
CA LEU A 100 -1.24 6.58 18.95
C LEU A 100 -0.50 5.56 19.81
N VAL A 101 0.77 5.30 19.52
CA VAL A 101 1.59 4.30 20.22
C VAL A 101 2.54 4.98 21.20
N ARG A 102 2.79 4.32 22.32
CA ARG A 102 3.67 4.81 23.40
C ARG A 102 4.54 3.69 23.95
N ASP A 103 5.62 4.07 24.57
CA ASP A 103 6.51 3.16 25.28
C ASP A 103 7.00 1.97 24.43
N LYS A 104 6.75 0.76 24.88
CA LYS A 104 7.19 -0.48 24.24
C LYS A 104 6.60 -0.68 22.83
N GLU A 105 5.39 -0.21 22.60
CA GLU A 105 4.76 -0.32 21.28
C GLU A 105 5.43 0.62 20.28
N LEU A 106 5.83 1.81 20.70
CA LEU A 106 6.61 2.73 19.87
C LEU A 106 7.94 2.10 19.45
N MET A 107 8.68 1.53 20.40
CA MET A 107 9.93 0.83 20.09
C MET A 107 9.74 -0.31 19.10
N ARG A 108 8.63 -1.04 19.19
CA ARG A 108 8.31 -2.13 18.26
C ARG A 108 8.01 -1.62 16.86
N VAL A 109 7.29 -0.51 16.76
CA VAL A 109 6.99 0.14 15.46
C VAL A 109 8.26 0.66 14.81
N GLU A 110 9.12 1.35 15.56
CA GLU A 110 10.41 1.86 15.08
C GLU A 110 11.35 0.73 14.63
N LEU A 111 11.40 -0.36 15.39
CA LEU A 111 12.18 -1.54 15.02
C LEU A 111 11.66 -2.15 13.71
N GLN A 112 10.35 -2.30 13.58
CA GLN A 112 9.72 -2.83 12.37
C GLN A 112 9.98 -1.93 11.16
N GLU A 113 9.90 -0.61 11.33
CA GLU A 113 10.26 0.38 10.31
C GLU A 113 11.71 0.21 9.86
N SER A 114 12.64 0.13 10.82
CA SER A 114 14.07 -0.06 10.55
C SER A 114 14.35 -1.36 9.78
N PHE A 115 13.67 -2.45 10.14
CA PHE A 115 13.80 -3.71 9.40
C PHE A 115 13.32 -3.60 7.96
N LEU A 116 12.17 -3.00 7.73
CA LEU A 116 11.62 -2.85 6.39
C LEU A 116 12.48 -1.91 5.54
N CYS A 117 12.91 -0.79 6.10
CA CYS A 117 13.81 0.14 5.43
C CYS A 117 15.14 -0.54 5.04
N GLY A 118 15.76 -1.28 5.98
CA GLY A 118 17.01 -1.97 5.71
C GLY A 118 16.89 -3.11 4.69
N LEU A 119 15.85 -3.97 4.81
CA LEU A 119 15.65 -5.10 3.90
C LEU A 119 15.34 -4.68 2.45
N PHE A 120 14.62 -3.58 2.27
CA PHE A 120 14.15 -3.13 0.97
C PHE A 120 14.85 -1.87 0.46
N SER A 121 15.96 -1.49 1.10
CA SER A 121 16.76 -0.29 0.73
C SER A 121 15.92 0.99 0.65
N MET A 122 14.89 1.11 1.47
CA MET A 122 13.99 2.26 1.48
C MET A 122 14.60 3.51 2.11
N GLU A 123 15.80 3.42 2.72
CA GLU A 123 16.50 4.54 3.34
C GLU A 123 17.15 5.48 2.32
N GLN A 124 17.53 4.97 1.15
CA GLN A 124 18.41 5.68 0.21
C GLN A 124 17.73 6.74 -0.67
N SER A 125 16.46 6.99 -0.54
CA SER A 125 15.72 7.70 -1.58
C SER A 125 15.22 9.10 -1.23
N ASN A 126 15.89 9.81 -0.32
CA ASN A 126 15.62 11.25 -0.13
C ASN A 126 15.94 12.08 -1.39
N GLU A 127 16.83 11.61 -2.27
CA GLU A 127 17.13 12.26 -3.55
C GLU A 127 16.10 11.93 -4.64
N LEU A 128 15.59 10.70 -4.67
CA LEU A 128 14.52 10.30 -5.59
C LEU A 128 13.16 10.94 -5.25
N MET A 129 12.92 11.28 -3.99
CA MET A 129 11.70 11.96 -3.56
C MET A 129 11.59 13.40 -4.05
N LYS A 130 12.73 14.10 -4.19
CA LYS A 130 12.76 15.51 -4.63
C LYS A 130 12.35 15.71 -6.08
N GLY A 131 12.48 14.70 -6.92
CA GLY A 131 12.08 14.78 -8.34
C GLY A 131 10.60 14.53 -8.59
N TYR A 132 9.88 13.98 -7.62
CA TYR A 132 8.46 13.61 -7.80
C TYR A 132 7.47 14.65 -7.26
N ASP A 133 7.90 15.46 -6.28
CA ASP A 133 7.08 16.54 -5.72
C ASP A 133 7.05 17.79 -6.63
N ASP A 134 7.96 17.88 -7.61
CA ASP A 134 8.02 19.00 -8.56
C ASP A 134 7.16 18.80 -9.81
N GLU A 135 6.53 17.64 -10.01
CA GLU A 135 5.68 17.32 -11.18
C GLU A 135 4.17 17.26 -10.86
N THR A 136 3.73 17.60 -9.66
CA THR A 136 2.33 17.73 -9.27
C THR A 136 1.96 19.13 -8.82
#